data_1a476db373f0df6e75d8dc40a2a3f8e3
#
_entry.id   1a476db373f0df6e75d8dc40a2a3f8e3
#
_cell.length_a   1.000
_cell.length_b   1.000
_cell.length_c   1.000
_cell.angle_alpha   90.00
_cell.angle_beta   90.00
_cell.angle_gamma   90.00
#
_symmetry.space_group_name_H-M   'P 1'
#
loop_
_entity.id
_entity.type
_entity.pdbx_description
1 polymer ?
#
loop_
_entity_poly.entity_id
_entity_poly.type
_entity_poly.pdbx_seq_one_letter_code
_entity_poly.pdbx_strand_id
1 'polypeptide(L)'
;MDVIELAGRLLFAAVFLISPSGVLASAPRVAGTPMMKAFPQPLGTLLIRITCLASMAGGVLIALGLWPDLGALLVLGFLVPVTLTMHRFWDMEKGLPRKQKRDVFLSNTGLAGGALLLFAAVNQSQDVPLALLSHPLFGQL
;
A
#
# COMPACT_ATOMS: atom_id res chain seq x y z
N MET A 1 18.99 15.02 9.75
CA MET A 1 17.66 14.41 9.81
C MET A 1 17.09 14.17 8.41
N ASP A 2 17.25 15.10 7.50
CA ASP A 2 16.69 15.04 6.12
C ASP A 2 17.10 13.80 5.31
N VAL A 3 18.35 13.35 5.45
CA VAL A 3 18.85 12.14 4.76
C VAL A 3 18.18 10.87 5.31
N ILE A 4 17.91 10.81 6.60
CA ILE A 4 17.24 9.66 7.23
C ILE A 4 15.77 9.61 6.77
N GLU A 5 15.12 10.76 6.71
CA GLU A 5 13.75 10.87 6.22
C GLU A 5 13.66 10.49 4.74
N LEU A 6 14.55 10.99 3.90
CA LEU A 6 14.63 10.61 2.49
C LEU A 6 14.83 9.08 2.34
N ALA A 7 15.77 8.52 3.08
CA ALA A 7 16.03 7.07 3.06
C ALA A 7 14.77 6.29 3.49
N GLY A 8 14.10 6.71 4.54
CA GLY A 8 12.85 6.13 5.02
C GLY A 8 11.75 6.16 3.94
N ARG A 9 11.56 7.30 3.28
CA ARG A 9 10.59 7.46 2.18
C ARG A 9 10.91 6.52 1.02
N LEU A 10 12.18 6.47 0.59
CA LEU A 10 12.59 5.62 -0.53
C LEU A 10 12.42 4.14 -0.21
N LEU A 11 12.82 3.68 0.98
CA LEU A 11 12.64 2.29 1.42
C LEU A 11 11.16 1.91 1.53
N PHE A 12 10.35 2.79 2.11
CA PHE A 12 8.91 2.57 2.22
C PHE A 12 8.26 2.52 0.84
N ALA A 13 8.54 3.49 -0.03
CA ALA A 13 8.01 3.57 -1.38
C ALA A 13 8.41 2.35 -2.25
N ALA A 14 9.62 1.85 -2.11
CA ALA A 14 10.11 0.68 -2.88
C ALA A 14 9.20 -0.54 -2.70
N VAL A 15 8.65 -0.76 -1.51
CA VAL A 15 7.70 -1.86 -1.25
C VAL A 15 6.47 -1.74 -2.15
N PHE A 16 5.93 -0.53 -2.31
CA PHE A 16 4.71 -0.25 -3.08
C PHE A 16 4.94 -0.06 -4.58
N LEU A 17 6.18 0.02 -5.01
CA LEU A 17 6.55 -0.05 -6.42
C LEU A 17 6.77 -1.50 -6.88
N ILE A 18 7.39 -2.32 -6.02
CA ILE A 18 7.79 -3.69 -6.37
C ILE A 18 6.65 -4.68 -6.10
N SER A 19 6.06 -4.65 -4.91
CA SER A 19 5.06 -5.66 -4.49
C SER A 19 3.82 -5.73 -5.38
N PRO A 20 3.17 -4.60 -5.78
CA PRO A 20 1.98 -4.65 -6.62
C PRO A 20 2.24 -5.09 -8.06
N SER A 21 3.48 -4.98 -8.57
CA SER A 21 3.81 -5.31 -9.95
C SER A 21 3.51 -6.78 -10.28
N GLY A 22 3.83 -7.70 -9.38
CA GLY A 22 3.51 -9.13 -9.53
C GLY A 22 2.02 -9.42 -9.51
N VAL A 23 1.27 -8.73 -8.65
CA VAL A 23 -0.20 -8.84 -8.57
C VAL A 23 -0.83 -8.26 -9.83
N LEU A 24 -0.35 -7.12 -10.32
CA LEU A 24 -0.82 -6.47 -11.54
C LEU A 24 -0.66 -7.39 -12.75
N ALA A 25 0.49 -8.03 -12.91
CA ALA A 25 0.77 -8.98 -13.99
C ALA A 25 -0.14 -10.21 -13.94
N SER A 26 -0.56 -10.63 -12.75
CA SER A 26 -1.43 -11.80 -12.53
C SER A 26 -2.89 -11.44 -12.22
N ALA A 27 -3.33 -10.21 -12.43
CA ALA A 27 -4.65 -9.70 -12.06
C ALA A 27 -5.83 -10.59 -12.52
N PRO A 28 -5.88 -11.11 -13.76
CA PRO A 28 -6.98 -12.01 -14.17
C PRO A 28 -7.00 -13.32 -13.39
N ARG A 29 -5.82 -13.86 -13.03
CA ARG A 29 -5.71 -15.09 -12.23
C ARG A 29 -6.18 -14.84 -10.80
N VAL A 30 -5.79 -13.71 -10.21
CA VAL A 30 -6.21 -13.30 -8.86
C VAL A 30 -7.72 -13.05 -8.81
N ALA A 31 -8.30 -12.41 -9.84
CA ALA A 31 -9.74 -12.19 -9.96
C ALA A 31 -10.55 -13.50 -10.05
N GLY A 32 -9.97 -14.56 -10.59
CA GLY A 32 -10.59 -15.91 -10.64
C GLY A 32 -10.54 -16.69 -9.32
N THR A 33 -9.92 -16.17 -8.26
CA THR A 33 -9.83 -16.87 -6.98
C THR A 33 -11.15 -16.84 -6.20
N PRO A 34 -11.40 -17.83 -5.30
CA PRO A 34 -12.59 -17.83 -4.44
C PRO A 34 -12.79 -16.54 -3.63
N MET A 35 -11.73 -15.83 -3.33
CA MET A 35 -11.77 -14.57 -2.56
C MET A 35 -12.44 -13.42 -3.32
N MET A 36 -12.42 -13.46 -4.66
CA MET A 36 -13.01 -12.45 -5.53
C MET A 36 -14.37 -12.85 -6.12
N LYS A 37 -14.95 -13.97 -5.67
CA LYS A 37 -16.24 -14.51 -6.19
C LYS A 37 -17.42 -13.55 -6.10
N ALA A 38 -17.37 -12.56 -5.21
CA ALA A 38 -18.40 -11.53 -5.08
C ALA A 38 -18.48 -10.59 -6.30
N PHE A 39 -17.44 -10.59 -7.15
CA PHE A 39 -17.35 -9.72 -8.33
C PHE A 39 -17.30 -10.56 -9.60
N PRO A 40 -18.01 -10.17 -10.69
CA PRO A 40 -17.78 -10.75 -12.00
C PRO A 40 -16.29 -10.63 -12.38
N GLN A 41 -15.74 -11.65 -13.03
CA GLN A 41 -14.31 -11.70 -13.30
C GLN A 41 -13.73 -10.47 -14.01
N PRO A 42 -14.39 -9.86 -15.02
CA PRO A 42 -13.91 -8.62 -15.64
C PRO A 42 -13.80 -7.46 -14.66
N LEU A 43 -14.82 -7.28 -13.81
CA LEU A 43 -14.83 -6.23 -12.78
C LEU A 43 -13.77 -6.49 -11.71
N GLY A 44 -13.64 -7.73 -11.25
CA GLY A 44 -12.60 -8.12 -10.29
C GLY A 44 -11.19 -7.82 -10.83
N THR A 45 -10.93 -8.16 -12.09
CA THR A 45 -9.65 -7.85 -12.75
C THR A 45 -9.39 -6.34 -12.84
N LEU A 46 -10.40 -5.56 -13.19
CA LEU A 46 -10.30 -4.10 -13.26
C LEU A 46 -10.00 -3.48 -11.89
N LEU A 47 -10.72 -3.91 -10.84
CA LEU A 47 -10.51 -3.43 -9.47
C LEU A 47 -9.09 -3.73 -8.99
N ILE A 48 -8.58 -4.94 -9.22
CA ILE A 48 -7.21 -5.31 -8.87
C ILE A 48 -6.20 -4.42 -9.60
N ARG A 49 -6.38 -4.17 -10.89
CA ARG A 49 -5.50 -3.29 -11.65
C ARG A 49 -5.51 -1.86 -11.13
N ILE A 50 -6.69 -1.30 -10.88
CA ILE A 50 -6.84 0.06 -10.35
C ILE A 50 -6.15 0.18 -8.99
N THR A 51 -6.38 -0.74 -8.07
CA THR A 51 -5.77 -0.70 -6.73
C THR A 51 -4.25 -0.88 -6.77
N CYS A 52 -3.72 -1.76 -7.63
CA CYS A 52 -2.29 -1.91 -7.83
C CYS A 52 -1.66 -0.62 -8.39
N LEU A 53 -2.25 -0.04 -9.44
CA LEU A 53 -1.76 1.20 -10.05
C LEU A 53 -1.83 2.38 -9.07
N ALA A 54 -2.91 2.48 -8.29
CA ALA A 54 -3.05 3.49 -7.25
C ALA A 54 -1.97 3.36 -6.17
N SER A 55 -1.67 2.12 -5.74
CA SER A 55 -0.59 1.85 -4.79
C SER A 55 0.79 2.23 -5.35
N MET A 56 1.05 1.90 -6.62
CA MET A 56 2.31 2.28 -7.27
C MET A 56 2.43 3.80 -7.42
N ALA A 57 1.34 4.49 -7.82
CA ALA A 57 1.30 5.95 -7.85
C ALA A 57 1.55 6.54 -6.46
N GLY A 58 0.95 5.98 -5.41
CA GLY A 58 1.21 6.35 -4.02
C GLY A 58 2.69 6.21 -3.64
N GLY A 59 3.32 5.10 -4.03
CA GLY A 59 4.76 4.89 -3.85
C GLY A 59 5.61 5.95 -4.54
N VAL A 60 5.28 6.33 -5.79
CA VAL A 60 5.97 7.41 -6.52
C VAL A 60 5.82 8.75 -5.79
N LEU A 61 4.59 9.09 -5.36
CA LEU A 61 4.33 10.34 -4.64
C LEU A 61 5.15 10.42 -3.35
N ILE A 62 5.21 9.34 -2.58
CA ILE A 62 6.00 9.26 -1.34
C ILE A 62 7.50 9.40 -1.65
N ALA A 63 8.02 8.67 -2.65
CA ALA A 63 9.44 8.71 -3.01
C ALA A 63 9.90 10.11 -3.41
N LEU A 64 9.12 10.77 -4.27
CA LEU A 64 9.42 12.11 -4.77
C LEU A 64 9.10 13.21 -3.74
N GLY A 65 8.36 12.91 -2.68
CA GLY A 65 7.85 13.91 -1.74
C GLY A 65 6.79 14.82 -2.35
N LEU A 66 6.09 14.33 -3.40
CA LEU A 66 4.94 15.02 -4.00
C LEU A 66 3.67 14.58 -3.29
N TRP A 67 3.07 15.45 -2.50
CA TRP A 67 1.86 15.11 -1.73
C TRP A 67 1.96 13.73 -1.04
N PRO A 68 2.94 13.53 -0.16
CA PRO A 68 3.18 12.23 0.44
C PRO A 68 2.01 11.76 1.33
N ASP A 69 1.18 12.67 1.80
CA ASP A 69 -0.09 12.44 2.47
C ASP A 69 -1.11 11.73 1.55
N LEU A 70 -1.30 12.23 0.31
CA LEU A 70 -2.09 11.56 -0.71
C LEU A 70 -1.48 10.18 -1.05
N GLY A 71 -0.15 10.13 -1.19
CA GLY A 71 0.57 8.88 -1.40
C GLY A 71 0.29 7.84 -0.32
N ALA A 72 0.31 8.25 0.95
CA ALA A 72 -0.01 7.39 2.08
C ALA A 72 -1.46 6.87 2.04
N LEU A 73 -2.43 7.71 1.66
CA LEU A 73 -3.83 7.28 1.51
C LEU A 73 -4.02 6.29 0.37
N LEU A 74 -3.35 6.47 -0.77
CA LEU A 74 -3.41 5.53 -1.89
C LEU A 74 -2.82 4.17 -1.51
N VAL A 75 -1.72 4.16 -0.77
CA VAL A 75 -1.11 2.94 -0.22
C VAL A 75 -2.04 2.25 0.77
N LEU A 76 -2.67 2.97 1.68
CA LEU A 76 -3.67 2.43 2.61
C LEU A 76 -4.88 1.85 1.88
N GLY A 77 -5.37 2.53 0.85
CA GLY A 77 -6.47 2.07 0.00
C GLY A 77 -6.19 0.75 -0.71
N PHE A 78 -4.92 0.42 -0.95
CA PHE A 78 -4.48 -0.87 -1.45
C PHE A 78 -4.28 -1.89 -0.32
N LEU A 79 -3.53 -1.52 0.73
CA LEU A 79 -3.14 -2.44 1.81
C LEU A 79 -4.33 -3.01 2.56
N VAL A 80 -5.31 -2.17 2.91
CA VAL A 80 -6.43 -2.60 3.75
C VAL A 80 -7.27 -3.68 3.04
N PRO A 81 -7.78 -3.47 1.81
CA PRO A 81 -8.55 -4.51 1.12
C PRO A 81 -7.73 -5.78 0.86
N VAL A 82 -6.49 -5.65 0.37
CA VAL A 82 -5.62 -6.79 0.06
C VAL A 82 -5.33 -7.62 1.30
N THR A 83 -5.03 -6.97 2.43
CA THR A 83 -4.73 -7.66 3.68
C THR A 83 -5.94 -8.42 4.22
N LEU A 84 -7.11 -7.79 4.20
CA LEU A 84 -8.34 -8.39 4.72
C LEU A 84 -8.92 -9.48 3.79
N THR A 85 -8.68 -9.39 2.49
CA THR A 85 -9.23 -10.36 1.52
C THR A 85 -8.26 -11.48 1.20
N MET A 86 -7.00 -11.17 0.91
CA MET A 86 -6.03 -12.15 0.40
C MET A 86 -5.19 -12.83 1.48
N HIS A 87 -5.08 -12.23 2.66
CA HIS A 87 -4.26 -12.74 3.75
C HIS A 87 -5.09 -13.21 4.95
N ARG A 88 -6.27 -13.78 4.71
CA ARG A 88 -7.19 -14.35 5.72
C ARG A 88 -6.64 -15.67 6.25
N PHE A 89 -5.74 -15.59 7.22
CA PHE A 89 -5.12 -16.78 7.83
C PHE A 89 -6.05 -17.50 8.82
N TRP A 90 -7.07 -16.82 9.33
CA TRP A 90 -8.03 -17.39 10.30
C TRP A 90 -8.96 -18.45 9.69
N ASP A 91 -9.17 -18.40 8.37
CA ASP A 91 -10.01 -19.38 7.64
C ASP A 91 -9.21 -20.62 7.22
N MET A 92 -7.93 -20.72 7.59
CA MET A 92 -7.05 -21.81 7.17
C MET A 92 -6.75 -22.77 8.32
N GLU A 93 -6.59 -24.06 7.98
CA GLU A 93 -6.10 -25.08 8.93
C GLU A 93 -4.69 -24.74 9.44
N LYS A 94 -4.39 -25.21 10.66
CA LYS A 94 -3.06 -25.00 11.27
C LYS A 94 -1.98 -25.66 10.41
N GLY A 95 -0.89 -24.97 10.16
CA GLY A 95 0.24 -25.45 9.38
C GLY A 95 1.10 -24.34 8.82
N LEU A 96 2.10 -24.70 8.04
CA LEU A 96 3.04 -23.77 7.43
C LEU A 96 2.34 -22.73 6.51
N PRO A 97 1.36 -23.10 5.65
CA PRO A 97 0.67 -22.14 4.81
C PRO A 97 -0.08 -21.06 5.61
N ARG A 98 -0.73 -21.45 6.73
CA ARG A 98 -1.40 -20.51 7.64
C ARG A 98 -0.40 -19.56 8.29
N LYS A 99 0.76 -20.08 8.74
CA LYS A 99 1.81 -19.26 9.33
C LYS A 99 2.31 -18.21 8.33
N GLN A 100 2.60 -18.60 7.10
CA GLN A 100 3.04 -17.67 6.04
C GLN A 100 1.99 -16.58 5.78
N LYS A 101 0.72 -16.93 5.68
CA LYS A 101 -0.36 -15.95 5.48
C LYS A 101 -0.48 -14.98 6.64
N ARG A 102 -0.33 -15.47 7.89
CA ARG A 102 -0.33 -14.64 9.10
C ARG A 102 0.86 -13.67 9.09
N ASP A 103 2.03 -14.14 8.73
CA ASP A 103 3.25 -13.32 8.73
C ASP A 103 3.12 -12.18 7.69
N VAL A 104 2.56 -12.46 6.51
CA VAL A 104 2.25 -11.42 5.51
C VAL A 104 1.17 -10.47 6.02
N PHE A 105 0.12 -10.95 6.67
CA PHE A 105 -0.91 -10.11 7.28
C PHE A 105 -0.32 -9.13 8.29
N LEU A 106 0.55 -9.61 9.19
CA LEU A 106 1.21 -8.78 10.18
C LEU A 106 2.16 -7.76 9.54
N SER A 107 2.92 -8.16 8.52
CA SER A 107 3.77 -7.25 7.75
C SER A 107 2.98 -6.12 7.10
N ASN A 108 1.87 -6.45 6.43
CA ASN A 108 0.99 -5.47 5.81
C ASN A 108 0.34 -4.55 6.86
N THR A 109 -0.01 -5.07 8.03
CA THR A 109 -0.54 -4.27 9.15
C THR A 109 0.52 -3.27 9.64
N GLY A 110 1.78 -3.70 9.75
CA GLY A 110 2.90 -2.81 10.08
C GLY A 110 3.11 -1.72 9.02
N LEU A 111 3.04 -2.08 7.73
CA LEU A 111 3.13 -1.12 6.63
C LEU A 111 1.95 -0.12 6.63
N ALA A 112 0.73 -0.57 6.94
CA ALA A 112 -0.41 0.32 7.08
C ALA A 112 -0.22 1.29 8.26
N GLY A 113 0.31 0.81 9.40
CA GLY A 113 0.71 1.68 10.50
C GLY A 113 1.76 2.71 10.09
N GLY A 114 2.78 2.29 9.33
CA GLY A 114 3.79 3.19 8.77
C GLY A 114 3.21 4.26 7.85
N ALA A 115 2.23 3.90 7.00
CA ALA A 115 1.53 4.86 6.13
C ALA A 115 0.71 5.88 6.94
N LEU A 116 0.05 5.45 8.01
CA LEU A 116 -0.68 6.36 8.92
C LEU A 116 0.27 7.31 9.64
N LEU A 117 1.41 6.83 10.11
CA LEU A 117 2.43 7.67 10.75
C LEU A 117 3.02 8.68 9.75
N LEU A 118 3.29 8.27 8.51
CA LEU A 118 3.74 9.16 7.46
C LEU A 118 2.70 10.26 7.17
N PHE A 119 1.44 9.87 7.02
CA PHE A 119 0.33 10.81 6.83
C PHE A 119 0.27 11.83 7.96
N ALA A 120 0.29 11.38 9.22
CA ALA A 120 0.25 12.25 10.39
C ALA A 120 1.47 13.18 10.48
N ALA A 121 2.67 12.64 10.28
CA ALA A 121 3.92 13.41 10.39
C ALA A 121 3.99 14.53 9.34
N VAL A 122 3.63 14.24 8.08
CA VAL A 122 3.64 15.22 7.00
C VAL A 122 2.62 16.34 7.23
N ASN A 123 1.42 16.00 7.72
CA ASN A 123 0.40 17.00 8.01
C ASN A 123 0.72 17.85 9.26
N GLN A 124 1.52 17.34 10.19
CA GLN A 124 1.97 18.10 11.36
C GLN A 124 3.14 19.04 11.04
N SER A 125 4.12 18.57 10.26
CA SER A 125 5.33 19.36 9.95
C SER A 125 5.09 20.44 8.90
N GLN A 126 4.12 20.26 8.03
CA GLN A 126 3.82 21.11 6.84
C GLN A 126 5.00 21.27 5.87
N ASP A 127 6.14 20.68 6.19
CA ASP A 127 7.34 20.66 5.36
C ASP A 127 7.82 19.22 5.16
N VAL A 128 8.21 18.89 3.93
CA VAL A 128 8.79 17.59 3.57
C VAL A 128 10.22 17.84 3.08
N PRO A 129 11.24 17.52 3.89
CA PRO A 129 12.63 17.75 3.50
C PRO A 129 13.01 16.99 2.23
N LEU A 130 13.83 17.62 1.37
CA LEU A 130 14.30 17.05 0.10
C LEU A 130 13.17 16.55 -0.81
N ALA A 131 12.03 17.23 -0.79
CA ALA A 131 10.86 16.95 -1.61
C ALA A 131 10.80 17.89 -2.82
N LEU A 132 10.12 17.43 -3.89
CA LEU A 132 9.86 18.27 -5.06
C LEU A 132 8.82 19.37 -4.79
N LEU A 133 7.87 19.10 -3.89
CA LEU A 133 6.91 20.08 -3.37
C LEU A 133 6.86 19.95 -1.86
N SER A 134 7.09 21.06 -1.15
CA SER A 134 7.22 21.07 0.31
C SER A 134 5.90 21.08 1.07
N HIS A 135 4.74 21.08 0.38
CA HIS A 135 3.44 21.21 1.05
C HIS A 135 2.59 19.94 0.93
N PRO A 136 2.02 19.43 2.05
CA PRO A 136 1.04 18.36 2.01
C PRO A 136 -0.26 18.84 1.35
N LEU A 137 -0.99 17.94 0.72
CA LEU A 137 -2.27 18.23 0.07
C LEU A 137 -3.36 18.55 1.08
N PHE A 138 -3.35 17.85 2.23
CA PHE A 138 -4.36 17.95 3.29
C PHE A 138 -3.89 18.71 4.54
N GLY A 139 -2.74 19.37 4.50
CA GLY A 139 -2.09 20.02 5.64
C GLY A 139 -2.83 21.17 6.31
N GLN A 140 -4.11 21.39 5.98
CA GLN A 140 -4.98 22.38 6.61
C GLN A 140 -6.27 21.76 7.20
N LEU A 141 -6.31 20.43 7.33
CA LEU A 141 -7.37 19.74 8.07
C LEU A 141 -6.91 19.55 9.52
#